data_2074e562b2d8be24c7e5b87f6042049a
#
_entry.id   2074e562b2d8be24c7e5b87f6042049a
#
_cell.length_a   1.000
_cell.length_b   1.000
_cell.length_c   1.000
_cell.angle_alpha   90.00
_cell.angle_beta   90.00
_cell.angle_gamma   90.00
#
_symmetry.space_group_name_H-M   'P 1'
#
loop_
_entity.id
_entity.type
_entity.pdbx_description
1 polymer ?
#
loop_
_entity_poly.entity_id
_entity_poly.type
_entity_poly.pdbx_seq_one_letter_code
_entity_poly.pdbx_strand_id
1 'polypeptide(L)'
;MIFMQRIACYPAIVLIVLFTVCVNPVQSQWPAIPDIDLSKLKPADFSDAELDIPYYLKHFHTFANSVVETGPDKGFINISVWRSQADNKPYNARIMENILSLAWFYCTNRPWNIYYGSPALRLRLEAALLFWCHNQNADGRFSEYGPQKWNLAATAFSTKFMGETLRLLKSGPAIDTAVLQNTIACDRRTILAVLTRDDLYESGKNFSNQFTNVWAGALAYLSLYPDAEIRSRLEARIKQSASDFQSPAGFFYEAGGTDFGYNFNTHHSNLWMAYHYSHGTPIANEFVEEEKKYYNWICYNAVPEPGTDIYTINRPIEMRQKTATITSYFTAAPLGEAVEGVRAFEMNTEEKKKAVEAARKRLEQNWPNVQPLATGDFSTFSPYAFLHRAHYQWYPSPRQKEAAIKQLPYIKTQRFIHQKMDSRNATVFTYVRQPGYYACFNSGPQLKPQQRYGIGLLWHPKAGSFLQSQTDTDDAAWGTKPQGGKLYEADTLAASFSINNKAITPTPGSHDLTPGVLTVSYPLGVTGKKSLVFRDKTIEVAIQHAGHFTEYIPLLLSSTDSVNIVSPGKAVLKKAGGNINVIYDANAKAHIKETTLKSGRQRVMVLIIEGSDNLNYSFRVQ
;
A
#
# COMPACT_ATOMS: atom_id res chain seq x y z
N MET A 1 60.62 12.09 72.61
CA MET A 1 61.83 11.42 72.14
C MET A 1 61.53 10.96 70.70
N ILE A 2 61.63 11.78 69.83
CA ILE A 2 62.44 12.14 68.66
C ILE A 2 63.07 10.91 68.02
N PHE A 3 62.66 10.61 66.80
CA PHE A 3 63.51 10.17 65.69
C PHE A 3 62.97 10.67 64.32
N MET A 4 63.73 11.59 63.76
CA MET A 4 63.63 12.03 62.38
C MET A 4 64.22 10.93 61.47
N GLN A 5 63.53 10.53 60.43
CA GLN A 5 64.14 9.89 59.27
C GLN A 5 63.90 10.73 58.01
N ARG A 6 65.04 11.10 57.40
CA ARG A 6 65.15 11.78 56.12
C ARG A 6 64.70 10.81 55.00
N ILE A 7 63.75 11.24 54.15
CA ILE A 7 63.45 10.58 52.88
C ILE A 7 64.08 11.42 51.79
N ALA A 8 64.97 10.82 51.03
CA ALA A 8 65.60 11.40 49.85
C ALA A 8 64.63 11.41 48.66
N CYS A 9 64.47 12.56 48.07
CA CYS A 9 63.74 12.71 46.79
C CYS A 9 64.62 12.26 45.62
N TYR A 10 64.15 11.25 44.87
CA TYR A 10 64.65 10.96 43.52
C TYR A 10 63.69 11.62 42.50
N PRO A 11 64.23 12.33 41.52
CA PRO A 11 63.37 12.86 40.43
C PRO A 11 63.09 11.70 39.47
N ALA A 12 61.80 11.32 39.38
CA ALA A 12 61.32 10.44 38.33
C ALA A 12 61.19 11.23 37.01
N ILE A 13 62.08 10.88 36.09
CA ILE A 13 61.99 11.36 34.71
C ILE A 13 60.84 10.58 34.05
N VAL A 14 59.68 11.25 33.84
CA VAL A 14 58.55 10.73 33.05
C VAL A 14 58.88 10.91 31.57
N LEU A 15 59.24 9.81 30.90
CA LEU A 15 59.44 9.77 29.46
C LEU A 15 58.05 9.70 28.80
N ILE A 16 57.51 10.81 28.31
CA ILE A 16 56.28 10.86 27.49
C ILE A 16 56.68 10.41 26.08
N VAL A 17 56.38 9.15 25.76
CA VAL A 17 56.45 8.64 24.38
C VAL A 17 55.16 9.08 23.66
N LEU A 18 55.25 10.14 22.89
CA LEU A 18 54.20 10.54 21.94
C LEU A 18 54.12 9.51 20.80
N PHE A 19 53.18 8.57 20.90
CA PHE A 19 52.75 7.80 19.74
C PHE A 19 51.98 8.74 18.81
N THR A 20 52.63 9.32 17.84
CA THR A 20 51.98 9.87 16.66
C THR A 20 51.37 8.73 15.87
N VAL A 21 50.10 8.44 16.14
CA VAL A 21 49.30 7.60 15.24
C VAL A 21 49.16 8.41 13.94
N CYS A 22 50.02 8.12 12.98
CA CYS A 22 49.77 8.52 11.60
C CYS A 22 48.50 7.84 11.15
N VAL A 23 47.33 8.51 11.30
CA VAL A 23 46.13 8.13 10.61
C VAL A 23 46.40 8.42 9.13
N ASN A 24 46.96 7.44 8.43
CA ASN A 24 46.94 7.48 6.99
C ASN A 24 45.48 7.53 6.60
N PRO A 25 45.04 8.53 5.83
CA PRO A 25 43.70 8.50 5.26
C PRO A 25 43.60 7.18 4.51
N VAL A 26 42.61 6.35 4.87
CA VAL A 26 42.34 5.11 4.16
C VAL A 26 42.02 5.53 2.73
N GLN A 27 43.00 5.43 1.85
CA GLN A 27 42.83 5.77 0.46
C GLN A 27 41.84 4.76 -0.11
N SER A 28 40.73 5.27 -0.71
CA SER A 28 39.73 4.42 -1.33
C SER A 28 40.42 3.41 -2.24
N GLN A 29 40.14 2.11 -2.04
CA GLN A 29 40.74 1.04 -2.84
C GLN A 29 40.10 0.96 -4.23
N TRP A 30 38.90 1.53 -4.39
CA TRP A 30 38.18 1.51 -5.64
C TRP A 30 38.19 2.88 -6.31
N PRO A 31 38.25 2.92 -7.66
CA PRO A 31 38.02 4.18 -8.38
C PRO A 31 36.66 4.74 -8.02
N ALA A 32 36.57 6.04 -7.76
CA ALA A 32 35.32 6.70 -7.49
C ALA A 32 34.38 6.60 -8.71
N ILE A 33 33.10 6.40 -8.46
CA ILE A 33 32.08 6.54 -9.51
C ILE A 33 31.94 8.04 -9.80
N PRO A 34 32.15 8.48 -11.05
CA PRO A 34 32.11 9.90 -11.41
C PRO A 34 30.67 10.42 -11.38
N ASP A 35 30.53 11.70 -11.05
CA ASP A 35 29.29 12.43 -11.26
C ASP A 35 29.03 12.64 -12.76
N ILE A 36 27.74 12.76 -13.12
CA ILE A 36 27.33 13.08 -14.48
C ILE A 36 26.87 14.54 -14.57
N ASP A 37 27.45 15.26 -15.51
CA ASP A 37 27.00 16.61 -15.83
C ASP A 37 25.77 16.56 -16.76
N LEU A 38 24.59 16.67 -16.18
CA LEU A 38 23.32 16.66 -16.93
C LEU A 38 23.22 17.80 -17.95
N SER A 39 23.99 18.88 -17.81
CA SER A 39 23.97 19.99 -18.78
C SER A 39 24.53 19.58 -20.17
N LYS A 40 25.30 18.49 -20.22
CA LYS A 40 25.80 17.90 -21.44
C LYS A 40 24.82 16.98 -22.17
N LEU A 41 23.71 16.67 -21.52
CA LEU A 41 22.60 15.86 -22.04
C LEU A 41 21.40 16.76 -22.36
N LYS A 42 20.43 16.19 -23.07
CA LYS A 42 19.17 16.87 -23.40
C LYS A 42 17.99 16.02 -22.94
N PRO A 43 16.85 16.62 -22.59
CA PRO A 43 15.62 15.87 -22.28
C PRO A 43 15.24 14.84 -23.35
N ALA A 44 15.54 15.15 -24.63
CA ALA A 44 15.27 14.28 -25.77
C ALA A 44 16.12 13.00 -25.81
N ASP A 45 17.22 12.94 -25.04
CA ASP A 45 18.07 11.74 -24.95
C ASP A 45 17.38 10.61 -24.17
N PHE A 46 16.30 10.93 -23.44
CA PHE A 46 15.54 10.01 -22.62
C PHE A 46 14.20 9.67 -23.30
N SER A 47 13.91 8.38 -23.45
CA SER A 47 12.62 7.91 -23.98
C SER A 47 11.47 8.23 -23.03
N ASP A 48 10.24 8.06 -23.49
CA ASP A 48 9.03 8.26 -22.68
C ASP A 48 8.95 7.31 -21.47
N ALA A 49 9.64 6.16 -21.53
CA ALA A 49 9.75 5.23 -20.40
C ALA A 49 10.89 5.60 -19.41
N GLU A 50 11.66 6.63 -19.71
CA GLU A 50 12.87 7.00 -18.98
C GLU A 50 12.82 8.44 -18.42
N LEU A 51 11.64 9.08 -18.40
CA LEU A 51 11.50 10.50 -18.01
C LEU A 51 11.84 10.77 -16.53
N ASP A 52 11.86 9.76 -15.68
CA ASP A 52 12.29 9.82 -14.29
C ASP A 52 13.79 9.53 -14.11
N ILE A 53 14.43 8.93 -15.11
CA ILE A 53 15.85 8.52 -15.03
C ILE A 53 16.81 9.68 -14.79
N PRO A 54 16.65 10.88 -15.37
CA PRO A 54 17.56 11.99 -15.10
C PRO A 54 17.71 12.31 -13.62
N TYR A 55 16.64 12.15 -12.82
CA TYR A 55 16.69 12.33 -11.38
C TYR A 55 17.59 11.27 -10.70
N TYR A 56 17.40 10.00 -11.04
CA TYR A 56 18.24 8.92 -10.51
C TYR A 56 19.68 9.04 -11.01
N LEU A 57 19.86 9.38 -12.26
CA LEU A 57 21.18 9.56 -12.89
C LEU A 57 22.01 10.64 -12.16
N LYS A 58 21.39 11.78 -11.83
CA LYS A 58 22.03 12.87 -11.07
C LYS A 58 22.59 12.44 -9.72
N HIS A 59 21.93 11.50 -9.07
CA HIS A 59 22.29 11.08 -7.71
C HIS A 59 23.03 9.73 -7.66
N PHE A 60 23.19 9.07 -8.82
CA PHE A 60 23.72 7.72 -8.87
C PHE A 60 25.14 7.62 -8.33
N HIS A 61 26.01 8.58 -8.63
CA HIS A 61 27.40 8.57 -8.14
C HIS A 61 27.45 8.56 -6.60
N THR A 62 26.62 9.36 -5.93
CA THR A 62 26.54 9.38 -4.45
C THR A 62 26.06 8.04 -3.92
N PHE A 63 25.01 7.48 -4.52
CA PHE A 63 24.49 6.18 -4.18
C PHE A 63 25.53 5.08 -4.37
N ALA A 64 26.17 4.97 -5.52
CA ALA A 64 27.14 3.93 -5.82
C ALA A 64 28.41 4.05 -4.97
N ASN A 65 28.87 5.27 -4.69
CA ASN A 65 30.03 5.51 -3.80
C ASN A 65 29.72 5.28 -2.30
N SER A 66 28.47 5.06 -1.92
CA SER A 66 28.12 4.68 -0.55
C SER A 66 28.32 3.21 -0.23
N VAL A 67 28.65 2.38 -1.22
CA VAL A 67 29.00 0.97 -1.01
C VAL A 67 30.30 0.88 -0.22
N VAL A 68 30.25 0.21 0.93
CA VAL A 68 31.42 0.07 1.83
C VAL A 68 32.52 -0.75 1.15
N GLU A 69 33.73 -0.21 1.10
CA GLU A 69 34.85 -0.79 0.35
C GLU A 69 35.68 -1.78 1.13
N THR A 70 35.74 -1.65 2.45
CA THR A 70 36.64 -2.42 3.32
C THR A 70 35.99 -2.83 4.64
N GLY A 71 36.60 -3.73 5.35
CA GLY A 71 36.14 -4.19 6.67
C GLY A 71 35.05 -5.25 6.60
N PRO A 72 34.41 -5.56 7.74
CA PRO A 72 33.41 -6.63 7.84
C PRO A 72 32.14 -6.34 7.04
N ASP A 73 31.82 -5.08 6.82
CA ASP A 73 30.63 -4.64 6.10
C ASP A 73 30.91 -4.34 4.61
N LYS A 74 32.03 -4.81 4.06
CA LYS A 74 32.36 -4.62 2.65
C LYS A 74 31.22 -5.08 1.74
N GLY A 75 30.72 -4.18 0.90
CA GLY A 75 29.58 -4.40 0.00
C GLY A 75 28.26 -3.89 0.55
N PHE A 76 28.16 -3.49 1.82
CA PHE A 76 26.97 -2.87 2.35
C PHE A 76 26.70 -1.51 1.68
N ILE A 77 25.46 -1.26 1.28
CA ILE A 77 25.03 0.02 0.70
C ILE A 77 24.69 0.97 1.84
N ASN A 78 25.69 1.76 2.28
CA ASN A 78 25.56 2.61 3.46
C ASN A 78 24.92 3.96 3.15
N ILE A 79 23.71 3.95 2.62
CA ILE A 79 22.90 5.15 2.38
C ILE A 79 21.45 4.88 2.68
N SER A 80 20.76 5.87 3.25
CA SER A 80 19.32 5.83 3.41
C SER A 80 18.69 6.11 2.04
N VAL A 81 18.20 5.07 1.38
CA VAL A 81 17.68 5.20 0.00
C VAL A 81 16.17 5.33 -0.02
N TRP A 82 15.41 4.38 0.46
CA TRP A 82 13.94 4.40 0.49
C TRP A 82 13.36 4.17 1.91
N ARG A 83 14.23 4.10 2.90
CA ARG A 83 13.92 4.00 4.33
C ARG A 83 14.57 5.13 5.10
N SER A 84 14.22 5.29 6.36
CA SER A 84 14.83 6.29 7.22
C SER A 84 16.32 5.98 7.49
N GLN A 85 17.09 7.01 7.82
CA GLN A 85 18.51 6.84 8.19
C GLN A 85 18.69 5.88 9.37
N ALA A 86 17.72 5.80 10.28
CA ALA A 86 17.77 4.88 11.42
C ALA A 86 17.72 3.40 10.99
N ASP A 87 17.13 3.10 9.85
CA ASP A 87 16.99 1.73 9.33
C ASP A 87 18.22 1.27 8.54
N ASN A 88 19.17 2.17 8.24
CA ASN A 88 20.36 1.88 7.43
C ASN A 88 21.43 1.15 8.26
N LYS A 89 21.22 -0.14 8.47
CA LYS A 89 22.09 -1.02 9.26
C LYS A 89 22.54 -2.23 8.44
N PRO A 90 23.80 -2.72 8.62
CA PRO A 90 24.33 -3.83 7.83
C PRO A 90 23.51 -5.13 7.91
N TYR A 91 22.83 -5.38 9.01
CA TYR A 91 21.95 -6.54 9.17
C TYR A 91 20.59 -6.39 8.46
N ASN A 92 20.22 -5.19 8.01
CA ASN A 92 18.94 -4.94 7.35
C ASN A 92 19.02 -5.31 5.87
N ALA A 93 18.62 -6.51 5.53
CA ALA A 93 18.65 -7.01 4.15
C ALA A 93 17.74 -6.21 3.19
N ARG A 94 16.74 -5.48 3.72
CA ARG A 94 15.86 -4.63 2.89
C ARG A 94 16.63 -3.46 2.24
N ILE A 95 17.74 -3.02 2.81
CA ILE A 95 18.63 -2.02 2.19
C ILE A 95 19.29 -2.61 0.95
N MET A 96 19.64 -3.89 0.98
CA MET A 96 20.33 -4.58 -0.12
C MET A 96 19.43 -4.87 -1.33
N GLU A 97 18.12 -4.64 -1.25
CA GLU A 97 17.22 -4.61 -2.43
C GLU A 97 17.73 -3.61 -3.50
N ASN A 98 18.47 -2.60 -3.08
CA ASN A 98 19.12 -1.62 -3.96
C ASN A 98 20.28 -2.15 -4.80
N ILE A 99 20.69 -3.39 -4.63
CA ILE A 99 21.56 -4.09 -5.59
C ILE A 99 20.94 -4.03 -7.00
N LEU A 100 19.60 -4.11 -7.09
CA LEU A 100 18.89 -3.93 -8.36
C LEU A 100 19.23 -2.60 -9.02
N SER A 101 19.32 -1.51 -8.25
CA SER A 101 19.69 -0.18 -8.79
C SER A 101 21.11 -0.17 -9.35
N LEU A 102 22.08 -0.77 -8.64
CA LEU A 102 23.47 -0.91 -9.15
C LEU A 102 23.50 -1.74 -10.43
N ALA A 103 22.82 -2.89 -10.45
CA ALA A 103 22.74 -3.77 -11.59
C ALA A 103 22.07 -3.10 -12.79
N TRP A 104 21.01 -2.32 -12.56
CA TRP A 104 20.31 -1.64 -13.63
C TRP A 104 21.23 -0.64 -14.37
N PHE A 105 21.96 0.22 -13.65
CA PHE A 105 22.91 1.14 -14.28
C PHE A 105 24.11 0.41 -14.90
N TYR A 106 24.58 -0.67 -14.28
CA TYR A 106 25.66 -1.46 -14.84
C TYR A 106 25.29 -2.16 -16.16
N CYS A 107 24.06 -2.64 -16.27
CA CYS A 107 23.60 -3.48 -17.38
C CYS A 107 22.83 -2.71 -18.47
N THR A 108 22.40 -1.46 -18.23
CA THR A 108 21.57 -0.72 -19.17
C THR A 108 22.41 0.01 -20.19
N ASN A 109 22.47 -0.51 -21.42
CA ASN A 109 23.18 0.12 -22.54
C ASN A 109 22.34 1.25 -23.14
N ARG A 110 22.68 2.50 -22.80
CA ARG A 110 22.07 3.73 -23.31
C ARG A 110 23.15 4.79 -23.56
N PRO A 111 23.01 5.65 -24.60
CA PRO A 111 23.99 6.69 -24.88
C PRO A 111 24.27 7.64 -23.71
N TRP A 112 23.27 7.90 -22.87
CA TRP A 112 23.39 8.76 -21.69
C TRP A 112 23.98 8.03 -20.47
N ASN A 113 24.09 6.70 -20.47
CA ASN A 113 24.52 5.94 -19.30
C ASN A 113 26.03 5.68 -19.32
N ILE A 114 26.79 6.57 -18.72
CA ILE A 114 28.25 6.44 -18.57
C ILE A 114 28.67 5.29 -17.64
N TYR A 115 27.74 4.70 -16.93
CA TYR A 115 27.99 3.62 -15.95
C TYR A 115 27.85 2.22 -16.57
N TYR A 116 27.37 2.11 -17.79
CA TYR A 116 27.24 0.84 -18.49
C TYR A 116 28.59 0.12 -18.58
N GLY A 117 28.70 -1.10 -18.04
CA GLY A 117 29.91 -1.90 -18.03
C GLY A 117 31.10 -1.30 -17.26
N SER A 118 30.90 -0.24 -16.47
CA SER A 118 31.95 0.43 -15.72
C SER A 118 32.69 -0.52 -14.77
N PRO A 119 34.03 -0.66 -14.87
CA PRO A 119 34.80 -1.49 -13.95
C PRO A 119 34.65 -1.06 -12.48
N ALA A 120 34.58 0.25 -12.23
CA ALA A 120 34.39 0.80 -10.87
C ALA A 120 33.01 0.43 -10.28
N LEU A 121 31.97 0.43 -11.14
CA LEU A 121 30.63 0.00 -10.73
C LEU A 121 30.55 -1.51 -10.55
N ARG A 122 31.24 -2.29 -11.40
CA ARG A 122 31.34 -3.75 -11.27
C ARG A 122 31.88 -4.17 -9.92
N LEU A 123 32.98 -3.56 -9.46
CA LEU A 123 33.57 -3.85 -8.14
C LEU A 123 32.56 -3.67 -6.98
N ARG A 124 31.77 -2.60 -7.03
CA ARG A 124 30.73 -2.30 -6.03
C ARG A 124 29.56 -3.27 -6.11
N LEU A 125 29.11 -3.59 -7.32
CA LEU A 125 28.03 -4.54 -7.54
C LEU A 125 28.41 -5.95 -7.09
N GLU A 126 29.61 -6.43 -7.43
CA GLU A 126 30.12 -7.73 -7.00
C GLU A 126 30.27 -7.80 -5.47
N ALA A 127 30.79 -6.76 -4.83
CA ALA A 127 30.87 -6.69 -3.39
C ALA A 127 29.50 -6.67 -2.71
N ALA A 128 28.53 -5.93 -3.26
CA ALA A 128 27.18 -5.88 -2.73
C ALA A 128 26.45 -7.22 -2.85
N LEU A 129 26.63 -7.94 -3.96
CA LEU A 129 26.11 -9.31 -4.14
C LEU A 129 26.70 -10.27 -3.12
N LEU A 130 28.02 -10.23 -2.90
CA LEU A 130 28.70 -11.06 -1.90
C LEU A 130 28.24 -10.71 -0.48
N PHE A 131 28.09 -9.43 -0.15
CA PHE A 131 27.60 -8.98 1.14
C PHE A 131 26.17 -9.46 1.40
N TRP A 132 25.28 -9.37 0.39
CA TRP A 132 23.94 -9.91 0.50
C TRP A 132 23.94 -11.40 0.80
N CYS A 133 24.76 -12.19 0.07
CA CYS A 133 24.91 -13.62 0.34
C CYS A 133 25.47 -13.90 1.74
N HIS A 134 26.41 -13.08 2.23
CA HIS A 134 27.00 -13.22 3.57
C HIS A 134 25.97 -12.97 4.69
N ASN A 135 25.01 -12.08 4.48
CA ASN A 135 23.94 -11.80 5.44
C ASN A 135 22.87 -12.89 5.52
N GLN A 136 22.89 -13.86 4.61
CA GLN A 136 21.98 -14.99 4.64
C GLN A 136 22.39 -15.96 5.75
N ASN A 137 21.43 -16.42 6.55
CA ASN A 137 21.71 -17.51 7.48
C ASN A 137 21.79 -18.87 6.77
N ALA A 138 22.16 -19.93 7.51
CA ALA A 138 22.37 -21.27 6.96
C ALA A 138 21.10 -21.85 6.30
N ASP A 139 19.90 -21.48 6.74
CA ASP A 139 18.63 -21.97 6.22
C ASP A 139 17.98 -21.02 5.18
N GLY A 140 18.70 -20.03 4.69
CA GLY A 140 18.27 -19.18 3.58
C GLY A 140 17.52 -17.91 3.97
N ARG A 141 17.37 -17.58 5.26
CA ARG A 141 16.63 -16.40 5.73
C ARG A 141 17.50 -15.16 5.87
N PHE A 142 16.83 -14.00 5.90
CA PHE A 142 17.42 -12.69 6.13
C PHE A 142 16.78 -11.96 7.32
N SER A 143 17.50 -10.99 7.89
CA SER A 143 17.02 -10.15 8.99
C SER A 143 16.74 -8.70 8.56
N GLU A 144 15.93 -8.00 9.35
CA GLU A 144 15.52 -6.60 9.12
C GLU A 144 15.66 -5.74 10.38
N TYR A 145 15.05 -6.14 11.49
CA TYR A 145 14.89 -5.29 12.69
C TYR A 145 16.00 -5.45 13.73
N GLY A 146 16.98 -6.26 13.47
CA GLY A 146 18.12 -6.49 14.33
C GLY A 146 18.97 -7.66 13.85
N PRO A 147 20.19 -7.82 14.36
CA PRO A 147 21.04 -8.96 14.03
C PRO A 147 20.30 -10.26 14.35
N GLN A 148 20.32 -11.21 13.41
CA GLN A 148 19.69 -12.55 13.53
C GLN A 148 18.18 -12.54 13.83
N LYS A 149 17.50 -11.41 13.64
CA LYS A 149 16.02 -11.34 13.69
C LYS A 149 15.44 -11.67 12.31
N TRP A 150 15.51 -12.95 11.99
CA TRP A 150 15.06 -13.51 10.73
C TRP A 150 13.55 -13.33 10.59
N ASN A 151 13.08 -12.78 9.47
CA ASN A 151 11.66 -12.55 9.26
C ASN A 151 11.22 -12.76 7.81
N LEU A 152 9.90 -12.89 7.62
CA LEU A 152 9.30 -13.11 6.32
C LEU A 152 9.59 -11.96 5.35
N ALA A 153 9.42 -10.70 5.78
CA ALA A 153 9.55 -9.56 4.88
C ALA A 153 10.95 -9.49 4.28
N ALA A 154 12.02 -9.47 5.10
CA ALA A 154 13.40 -9.40 4.63
C ALA A 154 13.75 -10.57 3.70
N THR A 155 13.21 -11.77 3.99
CA THR A 155 13.49 -12.98 3.22
C THR A 155 12.74 -13.00 1.90
N ALA A 156 11.43 -12.77 1.91
CA ALA A 156 10.61 -12.90 0.70
C ALA A 156 10.81 -11.73 -0.28
N PHE A 157 10.89 -10.50 0.22
CA PHE A 157 11.12 -9.33 -0.66
C PHE A 157 12.44 -9.43 -1.43
N SER A 158 13.51 -9.95 -0.80
CA SER A 158 14.81 -10.07 -1.46
C SER A 158 14.75 -10.92 -2.73
N THR A 159 13.93 -11.98 -2.77
CA THR A 159 13.81 -12.87 -3.94
C THR A 159 13.32 -12.12 -5.19
N LYS A 160 12.37 -11.18 -5.01
CA LYS A 160 11.83 -10.40 -6.13
C LYS A 160 12.87 -9.45 -6.74
N PHE A 161 13.60 -8.74 -5.91
CA PHE A 161 14.64 -7.81 -6.38
C PHE A 161 15.85 -8.56 -6.92
N MET A 162 16.21 -9.70 -6.32
CA MET A 162 17.31 -10.52 -6.81
C MET A 162 16.98 -11.22 -8.12
N GLY A 163 15.75 -11.70 -8.31
CA GLY A 163 15.27 -12.24 -9.59
C GLY A 163 15.46 -11.25 -10.75
N GLU A 164 15.08 -9.98 -10.55
CA GLU A 164 15.33 -8.92 -11.56
C GLU A 164 16.81 -8.59 -11.72
N THR A 165 17.57 -8.58 -10.64
CA THR A 165 19.02 -8.40 -10.69
C THR A 165 19.68 -9.48 -11.54
N LEU A 166 19.36 -10.75 -11.30
CA LEU A 166 19.90 -11.88 -12.08
C LEU A 166 19.49 -11.81 -13.56
N ARG A 167 18.26 -11.35 -13.85
CA ARG A 167 17.81 -11.14 -15.23
C ARG A 167 18.67 -10.08 -15.96
N LEU A 168 18.94 -8.96 -15.30
CA LEU A 168 19.81 -7.92 -15.83
C LEU A 168 21.24 -8.44 -16.06
N LEU A 169 21.80 -9.14 -15.08
CA LEU A 169 23.15 -9.72 -15.17
C LEU A 169 23.27 -10.79 -16.28
N LYS A 170 22.19 -11.53 -16.57
CA LYS A 170 22.18 -12.53 -17.63
C LYS A 170 22.37 -11.93 -19.03
N SER A 171 21.89 -10.72 -19.25
CA SER A 171 21.93 -10.02 -20.54
C SER A 171 22.93 -8.84 -20.57
N GLY A 172 23.47 -8.47 -19.41
CA GLY A 172 24.39 -7.35 -19.26
C GLY A 172 25.87 -7.72 -19.45
N PRO A 173 26.78 -6.76 -19.20
CA PRO A 173 28.21 -7.02 -19.16
C PRO A 173 28.56 -8.06 -18.09
N ALA A 174 29.59 -8.87 -18.37
CA ALA A 174 29.99 -9.93 -17.47
C ALA A 174 30.50 -9.41 -16.12
N ILE A 175 30.12 -10.09 -15.05
CA ILE A 175 30.72 -9.99 -13.71
C ILE A 175 31.56 -11.24 -13.42
N ASP A 176 32.24 -11.25 -12.28
CA ASP A 176 32.97 -12.42 -11.83
C ASP A 176 32.06 -13.65 -11.75
N THR A 177 32.49 -14.75 -12.38
CA THR A 177 31.69 -15.99 -12.49
C THR A 177 31.42 -16.61 -11.11
N ALA A 178 32.39 -16.57 -10.19
CA ALA A 178 32.21 -17.15 -8.86
C ALA A 178 31.21 -16.33 -8.04
N VAL A 179 31.23 -15.00 -8.16
CA VAL A 179 30.23 -14.11 -7.54
C VAL A 179 28.84 -14.40 -8.09
N LEU A 180 28.70 -14.53 -9.43
CA LEU A 180 27.41 -14.84 -10.05
C LEU A 180 26.86 -16.17 -9.58
N GLN A 181 27.68 -17.23 -9.59
CA GLN A 181 27.25 -18.58 -9.17
C GLN A 181 26.86 -18.62 -7.68
N ASN A 182 27.64 -17.93 -6.81
CA ASN A 182 27.30 -17.79 -5.39
C ASN A 182 25.95 -17.06 -5.21
N THR A 183 25.71 -16.00 -5.98
CA THR A 183 24.45 -15.23 -5.93
C THR A 183 23.26 -16.09 -6.36
N ILE A 184 23.38 -16.84 -7.45
CA ILE A 184 22.36 -17.79 -7.92
C ILE A 184 22.04 -18.84 -6.83
N ALA A 185 23.06 -19.42 -6.22
CA ALA A 185 22.90 -20.41 -5.16
C ALA A 185 22.25 -19.80 -3.90
N CYS A 186 22.60 -18.57 -3.56
CA CYS A 186 22.04 -17.83 -2.45
C CYS A 186 20.55 -17.52 -2.66
N ASP A 187 20.17 -17.03 -3.85
CA ASP A 187 18.77 -16.75 -4.19
C ASP A 187 17.94 -18.03 -4.21
N ARG A 188 18.48 -19.12 -4.76
CA ARG A 188 17.84 -20.44 -4.70
C ARG A 188 17.51 -20.87 -3.27
N ARG A 189 18.46 -20.73 -2.33
CA ARG A 189 18.23 -21.07 -0.92
C ARG A 189 17.17 -20.18 -0.30
N THR A 190 17.17 -18.89 -0.61
CA THR A 190 16.14 -17.94 -0.13
C THR A 190 14.75 -18.32 -0.60
N ILE A 191 14.59 -18.60 -1.89
CA ILE A 191 13.31 -19.04 -2.48
C ILE A 191 12.82 -20.32 -1.78
N LEU A 192 13.69 -21.33 -1.66
CA LEU A 192 13.33 -22.58 -0.98
C LEU A 192 12.99 -22.34 0.50
N ALA A 193 13.73 -21.48 1.22
CA ALA A 193 13.40 -21.14 2.60
C ALA A 193 11.95 -20.63 2.73
N VAL A 194 11.52 -19.69 1.86
CA VAL A 194 10.15 -19.17 1.90
C VAL A 194 9.14 -20.25 1.52
N LEU A 195 9.42 -21.06 0.50
CA LEU A 195 8.48 -22.06 0.00
C LEU A 195 8.32 -23.28 0.91
N THR A 196 9.32 -23.60 1.74
CA THR A 196 9.32 -24.86 2.53
C THR A 196 9.07 -24.66 4.02
N ARG A 197 9.32 -23.46 4.55
CA ARG A 197 9.19 -23.19 6.00
C ARG A 197 7.75 -22.84 6.38
N ASP A 198 7.19 -23.60 7.30
CA ASP A 198 5.82 -23.39 7.77
C ASP A 198 5.69 -22.13 8.65
N ASP A 199 6.72 -21.75 9.42
CA ASP A 199 6.70 -20.50 10.22
C ASP A 199 6.61 -19.25 9.34
N LEU A 200 7.26 -19.22 8.17
CA LEU A 200 7.13 -18.13 7.21
C LEU A 200 5.76 -18.17 6.51
N TYR A 201 5.24 -19.34 6.20
CA TYR A 201 3.91 -19.51 5.61
C TYR A 201 2.80 -19.05 6.56
N GLU A 202 2.85 -19.47 7.82
CA GLU A 202 1.89 -19.02 8.85
C GLU A 202 1.93 -17.50 9.06
N SER A 203 3.12 -16.89 9.00
CA SER A 203 3.25 -15.44 8.99
C SER A 203 2.58 -14.82 7.75
N GLY A 204 2.70 -15.46 6.59
CA GLY A 204 2.09 -15.06 5.32
C GLY A 204 0.57 -15.03 5.37
N LYS A 205 -0.09 -15.88 6.16
CA LYS A 205 -1.54 -15.86 6.35
C LYS A 205 -2.05 -14.52 6.91
N ASN A 206 -1.22 -13.82 7.67
CA ASN A 206 -1.54 -12.49 8.20
C ASN A 206 -0.97 -11.35 7.36
N PHE A 207 0.10 -11.60 6.60
CA PHE A 207 0.82 -10.61 5.79
C PHE A 207 1.06 -11.17 4.39
N SER A 208 -0.02 -11.38 3.65
CA SER A 208 0.02 -12.02 2.33
C SER A 208 0.91 -11.27 1.34
N ASN A 209 0.90 -9.93 1.41
CA ASN A 209 1.75 -9.08 0.60
C ASN A 209 3.25 -9.32 0.81
N GLN A 210 3.66 -9.76 2.00
CA GLN A 210 5.06 -10.08 2.26
C GLN A 210 5.41 -11.45 1.64
N PHE A 211 4.58 -12.46 1.86
CA PHE A 211 4.86 -13.80 1.35
C PHE A 211 4.84 -13.86 -0.17
N THR A 212 3.87 -13.23 -0.82
CA THR A 212 3.69 -13.31 -2.28
C THR A 212 4.82 -12.67 -3.10
N ASN A 213 5.77 -11.98 -2.47
CA ASN A 213 7.00 -11.58 -3.16
C ASN A 213 7.77 -12.80 -3.70
N VAL A 214 7.68 -13.97 -3.04
CA VAL A 214 8.33 -15.18 -3.54
C VAL A 214 7.70 -15.71 -4.81
N TRP A 215 6.40 -15.45 -5.07
CA TRP A 215 5.78 -15.81 -6.36
C TRP A 215 6.52 -15.15 -7.51
N ALA A 216 6.67 -13.83 -7.41
CA ALA A 216 7.39 -13.02 -8.38
C ALA A 216 8.87 -13.42 -8.49
N GLY A 217 9.56 -13.55 -7.35
CA GLY A 217 10.97 -13.90 -7.30
C GLY A 217 11.27 -15.29 -7.85
N ALA A 218 10.52 -16.32 -7.42
CA ALA A 218 10.71 -17.68 -7.88
C ALA A 218 10.42 -17.84 -9.39
N LEU A 219 9.39 -17.18 -9.91
CA LEU A 219 9.07 -17.22 -11.34
C LEU A 219 10.12 -16.48 -12.17
N ALA A 220 10.63 -15.33 -11.69
CA ALA A 220 11.76 -14.66 -12.31
C ALA A 220 13.02 -15.56 -12.35
N TYR A 221 13.35 -16.20 -11.22
CA TYR A 221 14.45 -17.16 -11.14
C TYR A 221 14.25 -18.32 -12.14
N LEU A 222 13.08 -18.96 -12.13
CA LEU A 222 12.76 -20.10 -13.00
C LEU A 222 12.76 -19.76 -14.50
N SER A 223 12.56 -18.48 -14.85
CA SER A 223 12.68 -18.03 -16.24
C SER A 223 14.14 -18.06 -16.75
N LEU A 224 15.11 -18.03 -15.84
CA LEU A 224 16.55 -18.02 -16.12
C LEU A 224 17.23 -19.36 -15.85
N TYR A 225 16.83 -20.02 -14.78
CA TYR A 225 17.46 -21.21 -14.21
C TYR A 225 16.37 -22.26 -13.93
N PRO A 226 16.18 -23.24 -14.83
CA PRO A 226 15.22 -24.32 -14.59
C PRO A 226 15.56 -25.10 -13.32
N ASP A 227 14.58 -25.23 -12.40
CA ASP A 227 14.72 -25.93 -11.13
C ASP A 227 13.39 -26.66 -10.80
N ALA A 228 13.41 -27.98 -10.85
CA ALA A 228 12.22 -28.80 -10.66
C ALA A 228 11.70 -28.76 -9.20
N GLU A 229 12.60 -28.63 -8.22
CA GLU A 229 12.23 -28.53 -6.81
C GLU A 229 11.51 -27.21 -6.53
N ILE A 230 12.09 -26.07 -6.94
CA ILE A 230 11.45 -24.76 -6.79
C ILE A 230 10.08 -24.76 -7.47
N ARG A 231 9.99 -25.25 -8.72
CA ARG A 231 8.73 -25.30 -9.47
C ARG A 231 7.66 -26.08 -8.71
N SER A 232 7.97 -27.30 -8.29
CA SER A 232 7.01 -28.14 -7.57
C SER A 232 6.54 -27.53 -6.25
N ARG A 233 7.48 -26.95 -5.46
CA ARG A 233 7.15 -26.27 -4.19
C ARG A 233 6.32 -25.01 -4.41
N LEU A 234 6.66 -24.22 -5.41
CA LEU A 234 5.95 -22.99 -5.78
C LEU A 234 4.51 -23.31 -6.16
N GLU A 235 4.27 -24.25 -7.07
CA GLU A 235 2.93 -24.64 -7.51
C GLU A 235 2.07 -25.16 -6.35
N ALA A 236 2.66 -25.97 -5.45
CA ALA A 236 1.97 -26.45 -4.26
C ALA A 236 1.57 -25.30 -3.32
N ARG A 237 2.48 -24.35 -3.07
CA ARG A 237 2.21 -23.22 -2.17
C ARG A 237 1.22 -22.22 -2.77
N ILE A 238 1.24 -21.96 -4.07
CA ILE A 238 0.24 -21.09 -4.73
C ILE A 238 -1.16 -21.68 -4.55
N LYS A 239 -1.34 -22.98 -4.83
CA LYS A 239 -2.64 -23.63 -4.64
C LYS A 239 -3.11 -23.60 -3.19
N GLN A 240 -2.21 -23.83 -2.24
CA GLN A 240 -2.52 -23.77 -0.82
C GLN A 240 -2.91 -22.36 -0.38
N SER A 241 -2.20 -21.34 -0.86
CA SER A 241 -2.41 -19.94 -0.45
C SER A 241 -3.70 -19.32 -0.98
N ALA A 242 -4.29 -19.84 -2.04
CA ALA A 242 -5.50 -19.29 -2.66
C ALA A 242 -6.69 -19.14 -1.68
N SER A 243 -6.78 -20.00 -0.65
CA SER A 243 -7.76 -19.90 0.45
C SER A 243 -7.20 -19.30 1.74
N ASP A 244 -5.87 -19.48 1.96
CA ASP A 244 -5.24 -19.05 3.20
C ASP A 244 -4.86 -17.56 3.20
N PHE A 245 -4.58 -16.99 2.03
CA PHE A 245 -4.13 -15.58 1.91
C PHE A 245 -5.23 -14.66 1.42
N GLN A 246 -6.28 -15.18 0.81
CA GLN A 246 -7.40 -14.40 0.31
C GLN A 246 -8.70 -14.77 1.04
N SER A 247 -9.39 -13.76 1.55
CA SER A 247 -10.72 -13.90 2.16
C SER A 247 -11.74 -14.37 1.12
N PRO A 248 -12.74 -15.19 1.49
CA PRO A 248 -13.88 -15.47 0.64
C PRO A 248 -14.69 -14.19 0.28
N ALA A 249 -14.53 -13.10 1.03
CA ALA A 249 -15.05 -11.77 0.68
C ALA A 249 -14.31 -11.15 -0.52
N GLY A 250 -13.06 -11.56 -0.80
CA GLY A 250 -12.25 -11.17 -1.96
C GLY A 250 -10.96 -10.42 -1.68
N PHE A 251 -10.78 -9.79 -0.52
CA PHE A 251 -9.54 -9.08 -0.17
C PHE A 251 -8.43 -10.03 0.25
N PHE A 252 -7.17 -9.59 0.13
CA PHE A 252 -6.02 -10.31 0.67
C PHE A 252 -5.75 -9.89 2.12
N TYR A 253 -5.44 -10.85 2.98
CA TYR A 253 -5.19 -10.57 4.40
C TYR A 253 -3.92 -9.74 4.61
N GLU A 254 -4.09 -8.60 5.29
CA GLU A 254 -3.00 -7.72 5.71
C GLU A 254 -3.19 -7.35 7.18
N ALA A 255 -2.20 -7.68 8.00
CA ALA A 255 -2.29 -7.63 9.46
C ALA A 255 -3.51 -8.39 10.03
N GLY A 256 -3.90 -9.47 9.36
CA GLY A 256 -5.02 -10.34 9.72
C GLY A 256 -6.39 -9.89 9.23
N GLY A 257 -6.53 -8.79 8.54
CA GLY A 257 -7.77 -8.27 7.97
C GLY A 257 -7.57 -7.60 6.62
N THR A 258 -8.37 -6.56 6.35
CA THR A 258 -8.33 -5.82 5.08
C THR A 258 -7.41 -4.60 5.16
N ASP A 259 -6.74 -4.28 4.05
CA ASP A 259 -6.00 -3.03 3.89
C ASP A 259 -5.90 -2.65 2.41
N PHE A 260 -6.57 -1.57 2.01
CA PHE A 260 -6.59 -1.13 0.61
C PHE A 260 -5.22 -0.74 0.11
N GLY A 261 -4.45 0.00 0.90
CA GLY A 261 -3.15 0.50 0.51
C GLY A 261 -2.17 -0.63 0.22
N TYR A 262 -2.10 -1.62 1.08
CA TYR A 262 -1.23 -2.77 0.88
C TYR A 262 -1.73 -3.71 -0.22
N ASN A 263 -3.03 -3.98 -0.27
CA ASN A 263 -3.59 -4.85 -1.31
C ASN A 263 -3.41 -4.21 -2.70
N PHE A 264 -3.76 -2.93 -2.83
CA PHE A 264 -3.76 -2.24 -4.11
C PHE A 264 -2.34 -1.93 -4.62
N ASN A 265 -1.41 -1.58 -3.74
CA ASN A 265 -0.05 -1.18 -4.14
C ASN A 265 0.95 -2.33 -4.12
N THR A 266 0.98 -3.11 -3.04
CA THR A 266 2.06 -4.08 -2.81
C THR A 266 1.68 -5.48 -3.29
N HIS A 267 0.52 -5.99 -2.88
CA HIS A 267 0.10 -7.33 -3.26
C HIS A 267 -0.14 -7.42 -4.78
N HIS A 268 -0.87 -6.46 -5.32
CA HIS A 268 -1.11 -6.34 -6.76
C HIS A 268 0.19 -6.29 -7.58
N SER A 269 1.20 -5.55 -7.12
CA SER A 269 2.52 -5.51 -7.75
C SER A 269 3.21 -6.89 -7.80
N ASN A 270 3.03 -7.71 -6.76
CA ASN A 270 3.56 -9.07 -6.74
C ASN A 270 2.84 -9.98 -7.74
N LEU A 271 1.51 -9.91 -7.79
CA LEU A 271 0.71 -10.68 -8.75
C LEU A 271 1.01 -10.27 -10.20
N TRP A 272 1.16 -8.97 -10.45
CA TRP A 272 1.55 -8.48 -11.77
C TRP A 272 2.89 -9.08 -12.24
N MET A 273 3.91 -9.01 -11.40
CA MET A 273 5.22 -9.58 -11.74
C MET A 273 5.16 -11.10 -11.90
N ALA A 274 4.44 -11.78 -11.02
CA ALA A 274 4.22 -13.22 -11.11
C ALA A 274 3.50 -13.61 -12.41
N TYR A 275 2.45 -12.87 -12.79
CA TYR A 275 1.74 -13.05 -14.04
C TYR A 275 2.64 -12.81 -15.26
N HIS A 276 3.47 -11.75 -15.24
CA HIS A 276 4.42 -11.48 -16.32
C HIS A 276 5.35 -12.68 -16.59
N TYR A 277 5.95 -13.25 -15.53
CA TYR A 277 6.88 -14.38 -15.68
C TYR A 277 6.20 -15.74 -15.91
N SER A 278 4.92 -15.86 -15.64
CA SER A 278 4.14 -17.09 -15.87
C SER A 278 3.23 -17.01 -17.09
N HIS A 279 3.20 -15.90 -17.80
CA HIS A 279 2.32 -15.71 -18.95
C HIS A 279 2.41 -16.86 -19.95
N GLY A 280 1.24 -17.34 -20.41
CA GLY A 280 1.15 -18.50 -21.31
C GLY A 280 1.30 -19.86 -20.62
N THR A 281 1.46 -19.93 -19.31
CA THR A 281 1.51 -21.18 -18.54
C THR A 281 0.22 -21.38 -17.70
N PRO A 282 -0.11 -22.61 -17.31
CA PRO A 282 -1.31 -22.88 -16.48
C PRO A 282 -1.33 -22.12 -15.15
N ILE A 283 -0.15 -21.88 -14.53
CA ILE A 283 -0.05 -21.18 -13.24
C ILE A 283 -0.49 -19.72 -13.31
N ALA A 284 -0.40 -19.09 -14.49
CA ALA A 284 -0.87 -17.72 -14.69
C ALA A 284 -2.37 -17.57 -14.40
N ASN A 285 -3.16 -18.63 -14.59
CA ASN A 285 -4.59 -18.61 -14.33
C ASN A 285 -4.90 -18.48 -12.82
N GLU A 286 -4.04 -18.98 -11.94
CA GLU A 286 -4.24 -18.84 -10.49
C GLU A 286 -4.19 -17.36 -10.10
N PHE A 287 -3.23 -16.59 -10.62
CA PHE A 287 -3.13 -15.15 -10.38
C PHE A 287 -4.29 -14.36 -10.98
N VAL A 288 -4.79 -14.78 -12.15
CA VAL A 288 -5.98 -14.20 -12.77
C VAL A 288 -7.22 -14.43 -11.89
N GLU A 289 -7.40 -15.62 -11.34
CA GLU A 289 -8.56 -15.91 -10.48
C GLU A 289 -8.48 -15.18 -9.11
N GLU A 290 -7.28 -15.06 -8.52
CA GLU A 290 -7.08 -14.25 -7.32
C GLU A 290 -7.42 -12.77 -7.57
N GLU A 291 -6.95 -12.21 -8.70
CA GLU A 291 -7.26 -10.82 -9.09
C GLU A 291 -8.75 -10.61 -9.38
N LYS A 292 -9.42 -11.54 -10.05
CA LYS A 292 -10.87 -11.45 -10.27
C LYS A 292 -11.63 -11.33 -8.95
N LYS A 293 -11.29 -12.15 -7.95
CA LYS A 293 -11.91 -12.09 -6.61
C LYS A 293 -11.63 -10.76 -5.94
N TYR A 294 -10.38 -10.27 -6.00
CA TYR A 294 -9.99 -9.00 -5.41
C TYR A 294 -10.71 -7.81 -6.06
N TYR A 295 -10.73 -7.74 -7.39
CA TYR A 295 -11.43 -6.66 -8.07
C TYR A 295 -12.95 -6.75 -7.91
N ASN A 296 -13.52 -7.96 -7.79
CA ASN A 296 -14.92 -8.10 -7.38
C ASN A 296 -15.18 -7.51 -5.98
N TRP A 297 -14.20 -7.56 -5.07
CA TRP A 297 -14.34 -6.93 -3.75
C TRP A 297 -14.15 -5.41 -3.83
N ILE A 298 -13.11 -4.92 -4.53
CA ILE A 298 -12.83 -3.48 -4.62
C ILE A 298 -13.92 -2.73 -5.38
N CYS A 299 -14.56 -3.35 -6.38
CA CYS A 299 -15.68 -2.79 -7.12
C CYS A 299 -16.89 -2.41 -6.25
N TYR A 300 -17.02 -2.99 -5.06
CA TYR A 300 -18.03 -2.58 -4.07
C TYR A 300 -17.51 -1.57 -3.05
N ASN A 301 -16.21 -1.47 -2.87
CA ASN A 301 -15.60 -0.68 -1.81
C ASN A 301 -14.94 0.62 -2.28
N ALA A 302 -14.89 0.86 -3.57
CA ALA A 302 -14.34 2.08 -4.16
C ALA A 302 -15.34 2.69 -5.15
N VAL A 303 -15.68 3.97 -4.99
CA VAL A 303 -16.68 4.68 -5.79
C VAL A 303 -16.05 5.88 -6.52
N PRO A 304 -16.35 6.10 -7.82
CA PRO A 304 -15.75 7.19 -8.58
C PRO A 304 -16.29 8.56 -8.15
N GLU A 305 -15.41 9.53 -8.05
CA GLU A 305 -15.79 10.94 -7.89
C GLU A 305 -16.10 11.56 -9.25
N PRO A 306 -17.30 12.12 -9.45
CA PRO A 306 -17.71 12.67 -10.73
C PRO A 306 -16.72 13.69 -11.32
N GLY A 307 -16.36 13.53 -12.58
CA GLY A 307 -15.45 14.43 -13.28
C GLY A 307 -13.98 14.34 -12.88
N THR A 308 -13.60 13.31 -12.14
CA THR A 308 -12.20 13.08 -11.71
C THR A 308 -11.73 11.65 -12.02
N ASP A 309 -10.45 11.39 -11.81
CA ASP A 309 -9.81 10.07 -11.84
C ASP A 309 -9.71 9.43 -10.43
N ILE A 310 -10.39 10.01 -9.44
CA ILE A 310 -10.32 9.62 -8.04
C ILE A 310 -11.47 8.67 -7.71
N TYR A 311 -11.16 7.64 -6.93
CA TYR A 311 -12.15 6.78 -6.27
C TYR A 311 -12.05 6.98 -4.76
N THR A 312 -13.17 7.27 -4.11
CA THR A 312 -13.27 7.29 -2.66
C THR A 312 -13.54 5.87 -2.15
N ILE A 313 -12.82 5.44 -1.14
CA ILE A 313 -12.90 4.06 -0.66
C ILE A 313 -13.66 3.94 0.68
N ASN A 314 -14.21 2.77 0.92
CA ASN A 314 -14.81 2.36 2.20
C ASN A 314 -13.69 2.08 3.23
N ARG A 315 -13.08 3.15 3.69
CA ARG A 315 -11.81 3.20 4.41
C ARG A 315 -11.84 2.72 5.87
N PRO A 316 -12.95 2.87 6.64
CA PRO A 316 -12.86 2.80 8.10
C PRO A 316 -12.51 1.42 8.66
N ILE A 317 -12.51 0.40 7.81
CA ILE A 317 -12.18 -0.98 8.16
C ILE A 317 -10.70 -1.35 7.92
N GLU A 318 -9.86 -0.41 7.48
CA GLU A 318 -8.44 -0.69 7.22
C GLU A 318 -7.66 -1.06 8.49
N MET A 319 -6.75 -2.02 8.32
CA MET A 319 -5.95 -2.57 9.43
C MET A 319 -4.68 -1.77 9.73
N ARG A 320 -4.04 -1.16 8.71
CA ARG A 320 -2.72 -0.52 8.84
C ARG A 320 -2.63 0.85 8.17
N GLN A 321 -3.10 0.94 6.94
CA GLN A 321 -3.03 2.18 6.15
C GLN A 321 -4.22 3.10 6.48
N LYS A 322 -4.10 4.34 6.05
CA LYS A 322 -5.17 5.35 6.19
C LYS A 322 -5.58 5.86 4.81
N THR A 323 -5.69 4.93 3.86
CA THR A 323 -5.98 5.23 2.46
C THR A 323 -7.42 5.72 2.33
N ALA A 324 -7.62 6.99 1.99
CA ALA A 324 -8.96 7.56 1.84
C ALA A 324 -9.48 7.48 0.41
N THR A 325 -8.56 7.54 -0.56
CA THR A 325 -8.86 7.51 -2.00
C THR A 325 -7.78 6.74 -2.73
N ILE A 326 -8.14 6.20 -3.88
CA ILE A 326 -7.20 5.70 -4.88
C ILE A 326 -7.41 6.48 -6.17
N THR A 327 -6.39 6.57 -6.98
CA THR A 327 -6.46 7.20 -8.30
C THR A 327 -6.41 6.14 -9.39
N SER A 328 -7.00 6.44 -10.54
CA SER A 328 -7.10 5.51 -11.66
C SER A 328 -5.81 5.33 -12.46
N TYR A 329 -4.69 5.88 -12.00
CA TYR A 329 -3.40 5.73 -12.70
C TYR A 329 -2.52 4.65 -12.07
N PHE A 330 -3.10 3.68 -11.43
CA PHE A 330 -2.30 2.59 -10.91
C PHE A 330 -1.56 1.90 -12.06
N THR A 331 -0.29 1.64 -11.83
CA THR A 331 0.65 1.12 -12.83
C THR A 331 0.02 0.08 -13.73
N ALA A 332 0.24 0.23 -15.02
CA ALA A 332 -0.18 -0.72 -16.04
C ALA A 332 -0.09 -2.13 -15.53
N ALA A 333 -1.20 -2.77 -15.36
CA ALA A 333 -1.21 -4.14 -14.93
C ALA A 333 -1.48 -5.02 -16.15
N PRO A 334 -0.55 -5.90 -16.54
CA PRO A 334 -0.81 -6.92 -17.55
C PRO A 334 -2.09 -7.72 -17.25
N LEU A 335 -2.44 -7.83 -15.98
CA LEU A 335 -3.68 -8.46 -15.51
C LEU A 335 -4.95 -7.77 -15.99
N GLY A 336 -4.95 -6.47 -16.30
CA GLY A 336 -6.06 -5.75 -16.94
C GLY A 336 -6.43 -6.30 -18.31
N GLU A 337 -5.51 -6.97 -19.00
CA GLU A 337 -5.81 -7.69 -20.24
C GLU A 337 -6.75 -8.88 -19.97
N ALA A 338 -6.51 -9.65 -18.90
CA ALA A 338 -7.25 -10.84 -18.53
C ALA A 338 -8.45 -10.58 -17.58
N VAL A 339 -8.41 -9.49 -16.80
CA VAL A 339 -9.40 -9.19 -15.75
C VAL A 339 -10.10 -7.88 -16.05
N GLU A 340 -11.33 -7.93 -16.51
CA GLU A 340 -12.08 -6.74 -16.94
C GLU A 340 -12.30 -5.71 -15.82
N GLY A 341 -12.53 -6.16 -14.58
CA GLY A 341 -12.72 -5.28 -13.42
C GLY A 341 -11.55 -4.35 -13.14
N VAL A 342 -10.32 -4.78 -13.46
CA VAL A 342 -9.09 -3.98 -13.32
C VAL A 342 -9.16 -2.72 -14.16
N ARG A 343 -9.73 -2.80 -15.36
CA ARG A 343 -9.77 -1.71 -16.37
C ARG A 343 -10.47 -0.45 -15.87
N ALA A 344 -11.40 -0.57 -14.94
CA ALA A 344 -12.09 0.59 -14.35
C ALA A 344 -11.12 1.46 -13.52
N PHE A 345 -10.10 0.84 -12.90
CA PHE A 345 -9.17 1.47 -11.98
C PHE A 345 -7.81 1.80 -12.60
N GLU A 346 -7.59 1.45 -13.85
CA GLU A 346 -6.36 1.73 -14.57
C GLU A 346 -6.45 3.00 -15.41
N MET A 347 -5.29 3.57 -15.66
CA MET A 347 -5.10 4.60 -16.67
C MET A 347 -5.40 4.03 -18.05
N ASN A 348 -6.17 4.71 -18.87
CA ASN A 348 -6.33 4.31 -20.27
C ASN A 348 -5.19 4.87 -21.14
N THR A 349 -5.12 4.44 -22.39
CA THR A 349 -4.05 4.83 -23.34
C THR A 349 -3.96 6.34 -23.54
N GLU A 350 -5.07 7.08 -23.58
CA GLU A 350 -5.07 8.55 -23.73
C GLU A 350 -4.64 9.26 -22.43
N GLU A 351 -5.07 8.77 -21.28
CA GLU A 351 -4.62 9.27 -19.97
C GLU A 351 -3.12 9.04 -19.80
N LYS A 352 -2.62 7.87 -20.22
CA LYS A 352 -1.18 7.56 -20.21
C LYS A 352 -0.41 8.51 -21.10
N LYS A 353 -0.88 8.75 -22.32
CA LYS A 353 -0.27 9.70 -23.25
C LYS A 353 -0.16 11.10 -22.63
N LYS A 354 -1.25 11.62 -22.08
CA LYS A 354 -1.26 12.92 -21.39
C LYS A 354 -0.33 12.98 -20.18
N ALA A 355 -0.25 11.89 -19.40
CA ALA A 355 0.66 11.81 -18.27
C ALA A 355 2.15 11.85 -18.71
N VAL A 356 2.48 11.14 -19.81
CA VAL A 356 3.81 11.16 -20.41
C VAL A 356 4.15 12.55 -20.96
N GLU A 357 3.23 13.18 -21.72
CA GLU A 357 3.41 14.54 -22.22
C GLU A 357 3.64 15.56 -21.08
N ALA A 358 2.85 15.46 -20.00
CA ALA A 358 3.03 16.31 -18.81
C ALA A 358 4.38 16.06 -18.11
N ALA A 359 4.82 14.81 -18.01
CA ALA A 359 6.10 14.45 -17.42
C ALA A 359 7.26 14.98 -18.28
N ARG A 360 7.18 14.84 -19.60
CA ARG A 360 8.17 15.36 -20.55
C ARG A 360 8.28 16.89 -20.46
N LYS A 361 7.15 17.59 -20.53
CA LYS A 361 7.12 19.06 -20.39
C LYS A 361 7.73 19.52 -19.07
N ARG A 362 7.44 18.83 -17.96
CA ARG A 362 8.05 19.14 -16.66
C ARG A 362 9.56 18.91 -16.66
N LEU A 363 10.04 17.83 -17.29
CA LEU A 363 11.47 17.56 -17.43
C LEU A 363 12.16 18.68 -18.22
N GLU A 364 11.59 19.07 -19.37
CA GLU A 364 12.11 20.16 -20.22
C GLU A 364 12.15 21.50 -19.48
N GLN A 365 11.09 21.85 -18.75
CA GLN A 365 11.00 23.10 -18.01
C GLN A 365 12.01 23.22 -16.86
N ASN A 366 12.39 22.10 -16.25
CA ASN A 366 13.30 22.07 -15.11
C ASN A 366 14.75 21.72 -15.47
N TRP A 367 15.03 21.40 -16.72
CA TRP A 367 16.35 20.97 -17.16
C TRP A 367 17.41 22.08 -16.97
N PRO A 368 18.64 21.74 -16.50
CA PRO A 368 19.10 20.44 -15.99
C PRO A 368 18.82 20.22 -14.49
N ASN A 369 18.06 21.10 -13.83
CA ASN A 369 17.75 21.03 -12.41
C ASN A 369 16.57 20.08 -12.16
N VAL A 370 16.78 18.82 -12.45
CA VAL A 370 15.74 17.79 -12.31
C VAL A 370 15.32 17.60 -10.85
N GLN A 371 14.01 17.43 -10.65
CA GLN A 371 13.41 17.13 -9.37
C GLN A 371 12.72 15.77 -9.43
N PRO A 372 12.50 15.10 -8.29
CA PRO A 372 11.72 13.86 -8.25
C PRO A 372 10.37 14.04 -8.93
N LEU A 373 9.93 13.05 -9.68
CA LEU A 373 8.61 13.08 -10.33
C LEU A 373 7.47 12.85 -9.32
N ALA A 374 7.77 12.20 -8.20
CA ALA A 374 6.86 12.05 -7.07
C ALA A 374 7.34 12.86 -5.88
N THR A 375 6.40 13.45 -5.14
CA THR A 375 6.71 14.11 -3.86
C THR A 375 6.90 13.02 -2.79
N GLY A 376 8.10 12.85 -2.32
CA GLY A 376 8.42 12.00 -1.18
C GLY A 376 9.85 12.26 -0.77
N ASP A 377 10.04 12.64 0.46
CA ASP A 377 11.34 13.01 1.03
C ASP A 377 12.28 11.84 1.22
N PHE A 378 11.82 10.72 0.78
CA PHE A 378 12.52 9.61 1.14
C PHE A 378 13.67 9.44 0.35
N SER A 379 14.35 9.42 0.00
CA SER A 379 15.42 8.69 -0.61
C SER A 379 15.65 9.13 -2.02
N THR A 380 16.84 9.45 -2.22
CA THR A 380 17.40 9.69 -3.53
C THR A 380 17.18 8.48 -4.46
N PHE A 381 17.13 7.27 -3.90
CA PHE A 381 16.95 6.04 -4.64
C PHE A 381 15.92 5.11 -4.03
N SER A 382 15.13 4.47 -4.90
CA SER A 382 14.26 3.35 -4.55
C SER A 382 14.43 2.22 -5.56
N PRO A 383 14.68 0.99 -5.14
CA PRO A 383 14.81 -0.15 -6.06
C PRO A 383 13.52 -0.42 -6.83
N TYR A 384 12.37 0.01 -6.33
CA TYR A 384 11.08 -0.08 -7.03
C TYR A 384 11.05 0.69 -8.35
N ALA A 385 11.85 1.76 -8.49
CA ALA A 385 11.97 2.51 -9.74
C ALA A 385 12.52 1.65 -10.89
N PHE A 386 13.22 0.58 -10.59
CA PHE A 386 13.87 -0.30 -11.57
C PHE A 386 13.20 -1.67 -11.72
N LEU A 387 12.31 -2.04 -10.79
CA LEU A 387 11.76 -3.39 -10.67
C LEU A 387 10.92 -3.82 -11.88
N HIS A 388 10.12 -2.92 -12.44
CA HIS A 388 9.13 -3.24 -13.47
C HIS A 388 9.44 -2.67 -14.86
N ARG A 389 10.65 -2.11 -15.08
CA ARG A 389 10.98 -1.40 -16.34
C ARG A 389 10.99 -2.27 -17.59
N ALA A 390 11.30 -3.53 -17.44
CA ALA A 390 11.34 -4.47 -18.55
C ALA A 390 10.06 -5.31 -18.69
N HIS A 391 9.11 -5.13 -17.80
CA HIS A 391 7.88 -5.92 -17.82
C HIS A 391 6.92 -5.39 -18.89
N TYR A 392 6.17 -6.30 -19.49
CA TYR A 392 5.10 -5.96 -20.40
C TYR A 392 4.10 -5.04 -19.71
N GLN A 393 3.74 -3.97 -20.38
CA GLN A 393 2.76 -3.00 -19.90
C GLN A 393 1.55 -3.03 -20.82
N TRP A 394 0.37 -3.10 -20.22
CA TRP A 394 -0.88 -3.06 -20.92
C TRP A 394 -1.78 -1.96 -20.34
N TYR A 395 -2.50 -1.24 -21.20
CA TYR A 395 -3.44 -0.19 -20.81
C TYR A 395 -4.75 -0.38 -21.57
N PRO A 396 -5.90 -0.26 -20.93
CA PRO A 396 -7.18 -0.28 -21.64
C PRO A 396 -7.29 0.91 -22.59
N SER A 397 -8.01 0.74 -23.70
CA SER A 397 -8.49 1.88 -24.46
C SER A 397 -9.54 2.68 -23.65
N PRO A 398 -9.79 3.97 -23.98
CA PRO A 398 -10.85 4.75 -23.33
C PRO A 398 -12.21 4.04 -23.31
N ARG A 399 -12.55 3.38 -24.43
CA ARG A 399 -13.80 2.59 -24.57
C ARG A 399 -13.84 1.39 -23.61
N GLN A 400 -12.74 0.67 -23.46
CA GLN A 400 -12.66 -0.47 -22.55
C GLN A 400 -12.77 -0.02 -21.08
N LYS A 401 -12.10 1.07 -20.71
CA LYS A 401 -12.21 1.65 -19.36
C LYS A 401 -13.64 2.12 -19.08
N GLU A 402 -14.26 2.85 -20.00
CA GLU A 402 -15.65 3.29 -19.87
C GLU A 402 -16.62 2.11 -19.75
N ALA A 403 -16.42 1.07 -20.57
CA ALA A 403 -17.22 -0.16 -20.47
C ALA A 403 -17.07 -0.84 -19.11
N ALA A 404 -15.85 -0.92 -18.58
CA ALA A 404 -15.60 -1.48 -17.25
C ALA A 404 -16.22 -0.63 -16.12
N ILE A 405 -16.15 0.70 -16.21
CA ILE A 405 -16.81 1.61 -15.25
C ILE A 405 -18.34 1.38 -15.26
N LYS A 406 -18.94 1.20 -16.43
CA LYS A 406 -20.39 0.91 -16.57
C LYS A 406 -20.78 -0.43 -15.94
N GLN A 407 -19.84 -1.36 -15.74
CA GLN A 407 -20.07 -2.64 -15.07
C GLN A 407 -19.92 -2.58 -13.55
N LEU A 408 -19.43 -1.46 -12.98
CA LEU A 408 -19.37 -1.30 -11.52
C LEU A 408 -20.78 -1.51 -10.92
N PRO A 409 -20.93 -2.30 -9.86
CA PRO A 409 -22.25 -2.78 -9.39
C PRO A 409 -23.26 -1.66 -9.16
N TYR A 410 -22.84 -0.60 -8.50
CA TYR A 410 -23.66 0.55 -8.12
C TYR A 410 -23.96 1.52 -9.30
N ILE A 411 -23.28 1.35 -10.44
CA ILE A 411 -23.55 2.06 -11.70
C ILE A 411 -24.49 1.23 -12.57
N LYS A 412 -24.17 -0.06 -12.74
CA LYS A 412 -24.92 -1.00 -13.58
C LYS A 412 -26.34 -1.22 -13.09
N THR A 413 -26.52 -1.31 -11.77
CA THR A 413 -27.80 -1.65 -11.15
C THR A 413 -28.22 -0.56 -10.17
N GLN A 414 -29.49 -0.13 -10.25
CA GLN A 414 -30.02 0.93 -9.38
C GLN A 414 -30.64 0.41 -8.07
N ARG A 415 -30.80 -0.91 -7.94
CA ARG A 415 -31.35 -1.55 -6.73
C ARG A 415 -30.68 -2.87 -6.49
N PHE A 416 -29.98 -3.00 -5.39
CA PHE A 416 -29.50 -4.27 -4.84
C PHE A 416 -29.18 -4.15 -3.36
N ILE A 417 -29.15 -5.29 -2.70
CA ILE A 417 -28.52 -5.49 -1.42
C ILE A 417 -27.53 -6.64 -1.62
N HIS A 418 -26.26 -6.40 -1.28
CA HIS A 418 -25.20 -7.38 -1.44
C HIS A 418 -24.41 -7.48 -0.15
N GLN A 419 -24.07 -8.69 0.26
CA GLN A 419 -23.20 -8.90 1.42
C GLN A 419 -21.96 -9.71 1.04
N LYS A 420 -20.85 -9.31 1.61
CA LYS A 420 -19.61 -10.09 1.63
C LYS A 420 -19.22 -10.32 3.07
N MET A 421 -18.79 -11.55 3.40
CA MET A 421 -18.36 -11.88 4.74
C MET A 421 -17.02 -12.60 4.72
N ASP A 422 -16.11 -12.13 5.56
CA ASP A 422 -14.87 -12.83 5.84
C ASP A 422 -15.11 -13.99 6.81
N SER A 423 -14.64 -15.18 6.46
CA SER A 423 -14.81 -16.37 7.32
C SER A 423 -13.87 -16.38 8.53
N ARG A 424 -12.67 -15.78 8.40
CA ARG A 424 -11.67 -15.81 9.47
C ARG A 424 -12.05 -14.90 10.64
N ASN A 425 -12.53 -13.70 10.33
CA ASN A 425 -12.79 -12.66 11.33
C ASN A 425 -14.29 -12.34 11.49
N ALA A 426 -15.16 -13.01 10.74
CA ALA A 426 -16.60 -12.71 10.74
C ALA A 426 -16.94 -11.23 10.45
N THR A 427 -16.07 -10.51 9.74
CA THR A 427 -16.32 -9.14 9.28
C THR A 427 -17.32 -9.17 8.13
N VAL A 428 -18.41 -8.43 8.25
CA VAL A 428 -19.49 -8.34 7.27
C VAL A 428 -19.48 -6.98 6.61
N PHE A 429 -19.43 -6.99 5.28
CA PHE A 429 -19.55 -5.83 4.41
C PHE A 429 -20.91 -5.87 3.75
N THR A 430 -21.76 -4.90 4.03
CA THR A 430 -23.10 -4.79 3.45
C THR A 430 -23.16 -3.59 2.53
N TYR A 431 -23.56 -3.84 1.30
CA TYR A 431 -23.66 -2.85 0.24
C TYR A 431 -25.11 -2.68 -0.17
N VAL A 432 -25.61 -1.46 -0.10
CA VAL A 432 -26.99 -1.13 -0.41
C VAL A 432 -27.02 -0.11 -1.54
N ARG A 433 -27.60 -0.47 -2.66
CA ARG A 433 -27.89 0.46 -3.76
C ARG A 433 -29.38 0.69 -3.85
N GLN A 434 -29.77 1.93 -3.72
CA GLN A 434 -31.13 2.41 -3.92
C GLN A 434 -31.10 3.57 -4.94
N PRO A 435 -32.22 3.94 -5.58
CA PRO A 435 -32.24 5.00 -6.60
C PRO A 435 -31.62 6.32 -6.13
N GLY A 436 -31.74 6.64 -4.85
CA GLY A 436 -31.23 7.87 -4.26
C GLY A 436 -29.76 7.82 -3.77
N TYR A 437 -29.16 6.65 -3.62
CA TYR A 437 -27.82 6.55 -3.03
C TYR A 437 -27.19 5.16 -3.18
N TYR A 438 -25.87 5.09 -2.92
CA TYR A 438 -25.14 3.87 -2.60
C TYR A 438 -24.54 3.98 -1.21
N ALA A 439 -24.60 2.91 -0.41
CA ALA A 439 -24.13 2.86 0.94
C ALA A 439 -23.27 1.63 1.20
N CYS A 440 -22.17 1.80 1.94
CA CYS A 440 -21.38 0.73 2.53
C CYS A 440 -21.60 0.75 4.05
N PHE A 441 -22.07 -0.36 4.60
CA PHE A 441 -22.20 -0.59 6.04
C PHE A 441 -21.32 -1.76 6.44
N ASN A 442 -20.52 -1.59 7.49
CA ASN A 442 -19.57 -2.59 7.96
C ASN A 442 -19.88 -3.00 9.40
N SER A 443 -19.72 -4.28 9.72
CA SER A 443 -19.87 -4.81 11.08
C SER A 443 -18.91 -5.97 11.32
N GLY A 444 -18.64 -6.28 12.59
CA GLY A 444 -17.75 -7.37 12.97
C GLY A 444 -16.90 -7.06 14.19
N PRO A 445 -15.94 -7.93 14.54
CA PRO A 445 -15.04 -7.71 15.66
C PRO A 445 -14.01 -6.62 15.34
N GLN A 446 -13.69 -5.77 16.31
CA GLN A 446 -12.58 -4.84 16.19
C GLN A 446 -11.26 -5.60 16.25
N LEU A 447 -10.52 -5.61 15.17
CA LEU A 447 -9.21 -6.28 15.07
C LEU A 447 -8.05 -5.32 15.36
N LYS A 448 -8.25 -4.02 15.11
CA LYS A 448 -7.27 -2.95 15.37
C LYS A 448 -7.95 -1.68 15.89
N PRO A 449 -7.29 -0.92 16.78
CA PRO A 449 -7.87 0.28 17.41
C PRO A 449 -8.30 1.37 16.42
N GLN A 450 -7.73 1.40 15.22
CA GLN A 450 -8.07 2.39 14.20
C GLN A 450 -9.37 2.10 13.44
N GLN A 451 -9.85 0.84 13.46
CA GLN A 451 -11.05 0.48 12.72
C GLN A 451 -12.29 1.15 13.28
N ARG A 452 -13.22 1.50 12.37
CA ARG A 452 -14.54 2.03 12.68
C ARG A 452 -15.57 1.27 11.87
N TYR A 453 -16.69 0.93 12.48
CA TYR A 453 -17.78 0.18 11.87
C TYR A 453 -18.99 1.09 11.57
N GLY A 454 -20.11 0.51 11.20
CA GLY A 454 -21.30 1.25 10.80
C GLY A 454 -21.24 1.76 9.36
N ILE A 455 -21.81 2.94 9.07
CA ILE A 455 -21.75 3.54 7.74
C ILE A 455 -20.31 4.00 7.47
N GLY A 456 -19.67 3.31 6.52
CA GLY A 456 -18.32 3.66 6.08
C GLY A 456 -18.28 4.68 4.95
N LEU A 457 -19.26 4.59 4.03
CA LEU A 457 -19.31 5.40 2.81
C LEU A 457 -20.75 5.60 2.34
N LEU A 458 -21.10 6.84 1.94
CA LEU A 458 -22.31 7.17 1.21
C LEU A 458 -21.95 7.92 -0.07
N TRP A 459 -22.56 7.51 -1.19
CA TRP A 459 -22.29 8.04 -2.50
C TRP A 459 -23.56 8.22 -3.34
N HIS A 460 -23.53 9.20 -4.25
CA HIS A 460 -24.58 9.44 -5.24
C HIS A 460 -23.97 9.64 -6.64
N PRO A 461 -24.57 9.09 -7.73
CA PRO A 461 -23.96 9.11 -9.06
C PRO A 461 -23.59 10.50 -9.60
N LYS A 462 -24.35 11.54 -9.22
CA LYS A 462 -24.13 12.91 -9.66
C LYS A 462 -23.38 13.78 -8.64
N ALA A 463 -23.61 13.53 -7.35
CA ALA A 463 -23.02 14.34 -6.27
C ALA A 463 -21.68 13.79 -5.76
N GLY A 464 -21.31 12.55 -6.14
CA GLY A 464 -20.13 11.88 -5.62
C GLY A 464 -20.30 11.41 -4.17
N SER A 465 -19.19 11.14 -3.50
CA SER A 465 -19.18 10.75 -2.09
C SER A 465 -19.55 11.94 -1.21
N PHE A 466 -20.49 11.75 -0.31
CA PHE A 466 -20.95 12.79 0.60
C PHE A 466 -20.73 12.46 2.08
N LEU A 467 -20.41 11.21 2.40
CA LEU A 467 -19.99 10.76 3.71
C LEU A 467 -18.88 9.72 3.55
N GLN A 468 -17.82 9.86 4.34
CA GLN A 468 -16.81 8.82 4.56
C GLN A 468 -16.41 8.86 6.04
N SER A 469 -16.64 7.76 6.75
CA SER A 469 -16.19 7.60 8.12
C SER A 469 -14.66 7.55 8.17
N GLN A 470 -14.05 8.27 9.12
CA GLN A 470 -12.60 8.35 9.24
C GLN A 470 -12.06 7.28 10.17
N THR A 471 -10.77 6.97 10.06
CA THR A 471 -10.02 6.08 10.95
C THR A 471 -9.28 6.88 12.03
N ASP A 472 -8.86 6.24 13.10
CA ASP A 472 -8.04 6.82 14.19
C ASP A 472 -8.65 7.98 14.96
N THR A 473 -9.88 8.36 14.71
CA THR A 473 -10.52 9.46 15.42
C THR A 473 -12.01 9.22 15.57
N ASP A 474 -12.48 9.33 16.78
CA ASP A 474 -13.92 9.26 17.07
C ASP A 474 -14.64 10.52 16.57
N ASP A 475 -13.96 11.67 16.60
CA ASP A 475 -14.57 12.97 16.29
C ASP A 475 -14.87 13.21 14.81
N ALA A 476 -14.38 12.36 13.92
CA ALA A 476 -14.66 12.42 12.49
C ALA A 476 -14.98 11.02 11.90
N ALA A 477 -15.28 10.05 12.74
CA ALA A 477 -15.91 8.79 12.36
C ALA A 477 -17.42 8.94 12.44
N TRP A 478 -18.15 8.17 11.62
CA TRP A 478 -19.60 8.10 11.76
C TRP A 478 -19.96 7.26 12.98
N GLY A 479 -20.85 7.77 13.86
CA GLY A 479 -21.33 6.97 14.98
C GLY A 479 -21.77 7.75 16.19
N THR A 480 -22.15 7.00 17.24
CA THR A 480 -22.70 7.48 18.51
C THR A 480 -21.67 7.40 19.64
N LYS A 481 -21.40 8.53 20.29
CA LYS A 481 -20.48 8.63 21.42
C LYS A 481 -21.23 9.02 22.70
N PRO A 482 -21.29 8.17 23.71
CA PRO A 482 -21.89 8.53 25.00
C PRO A 482 -21.05 9.58 25.72
N GLN A 483 -21.66 10.35 26.61
CA GLN A 483 -20.94 11.34 27.41
C GLN A 483 -19.81 10.67 28.22
N GLY A 484 -18.60 11.17 28.07
CA GLY A 484 -17.41 10.62 28.76
C GLY A 484 -16.91 9.26 28.25
N GLY A 485 -17.54 8.68 27.21
CA GLY A 485 -17.20 7.38 26.65
C GLY A 485 -16.47 7.44 25.31
N LYS A 486 -16.27 6.27 24.71
CA LYS A 486 -15.76 6.09 23.34
C LYS A 486 -16.92 5.96 22.37
N LEU A 487 -16.63 6.19 21.09
CA LEU A 487 -17.57 5.91 20.01
C LEU A 487 -17.92 4.41 20.00
N TYR A 488 -19.21 4.06 19.95
CA TYR A 488 -19.64 2.64 19.92
C TYR A 488 -19.15 1.93 18.66
N GLU A 489 -19.14 2.61 17.52
CA GLU A 489 -18.67 2.07 16.25
C GLU A 489 -17.14 1.95 16.17
N ALA A 490 -16.42 2.41 17.19
CA ALA A 490 -14.98 2.18 17.37
C ALA A 490 -14.65 0.89 18.13
N ASP A 491 -15.62 0.03 18.36
CA ASP A 491 -15.47 -1.27 19.00
C ASP A 491 -16.12 -2.37 18.14
N THR A 492 -16.16 -3.59 18.64
CA THR A 492 -16.88 -4.69 18.01
C THR A 492 -18.34 -4.33 17.77
N LEU A 493 -18.79 -4.40 16.52
CA LEU A 493 -20.16 -4.09 16.14
C LEU A 493 -20.91 -5.36 15.75
N ALA A 494 -21.73 -5.88 16.66
CA ALA A 494 -22.60 -7.04 16.42
C ALA A 494 -23.92 -6.58 15.81
N ALA A 495 -24.00 -6.52 14.48
CA ALA A 495 -25.18 -6.08 13.77
C ALA A 495 -26.14 -7.24 13.44
N SER A 496 -27.45 -6.99 13.56
CA SER A 496 -28.53 -7.84 13.08
C SER A 496 -29.12 -7.25 11.80
N PHE A 497 -29.47 -8.10 10.86
CA PHE A 497 -29.97 -7.72 9.55
C PHE A 497 -31.37 -8.30 9.29
N SER A 498 -32.25 -7.52 8.69
CA SER A 498 -33.54 -8.02 8.17
C SER A 498 -33.91 -7.31 6.87
N ILE A 499 -34.57 -8.02 5.95
CA ILE A 499 -35.18 -7.45 4.74
C ILE A 499 -36.68 -7.66 4.83
N ASN A 500 -37.46 -6.58 4.69
CA ASN A 500 -38.90 -6.59 4.82
C ASN A 500 -39.36 -7.31 6.13
N ASN A 501 -38.69 -7.03 7.24
CA ASN A 501 -38.87 -7.63 8.57
C ASN A 501 -38.50 -9.13 8.68
N LYS A 502 -37.99 -9.76 7.65
CA LYS A 502 -37.48 -11.14 7.71
C LYS A 502 -35.98 -11.11 8.05
N ALA A 503 -35.62 -11.76 9.14
CA ALA A 503 -34.22 -11.84 9.59
C ALA A 503 -33.32 -12.51 8.56
N ILE A 504 -32.08 -12.03 8.47
CA ILE A 504 -31.03 -12.57 7.59
C ILE A 504 -29.80 -12.84 8.45
N THR A 505 -29.17 -13.98 8.23
CA THR A 505 -27.88 -14.34 8.82
C THR A 505 -26.82 -14.23 7.72
N PRO A 506 -25.80 -13.34 7.87
CA PRO A 506 -24.67 -13.29 6.95
C PRO A 506 -23.93 -14.63 6.91
N THR A 507 -23.47 -14.99 5.72
CA THR A 507 -22.66 -16.20 5.49
C THR A 507 -21.35 -15.86 4.79
N PRO A 508 -20.26 -16.61 5.04
CA PRO A 508 -18.98 -16.37 4.39
C PRO A 508 -19.09 -16.37 2.86
N GLY A 509 -18.35 -15.47 2.22
CA GLY A 509 -18.35 -15.32 0.77
C GLY A 509 -19.00 -14.03 0.28
N SER A 510 -19.62 -14.10 -0.88
CA SER A 510 -20.18 -12.96 -1.63
C SER A 510 -21.58 -13.32 -2.11
N HIS A 511 -22.61 -12.64 -1.62
CA HIS A 511 -24.01 -13.04 -1.80
C HIS A 511 -24.92 -11.87 -2.16
N ASP A 512 -25.67 -12.00 -3.23
CA ASP A 512 -26.79 -11.12 -3.53
C ASP A 512 -27.98 -11.49 -2.64
N LEU A 513 -28.57 -10.49 -2.01
CA LEU A 513 -29.76 -10.65 -1.21
C LEU A 513 -31.01 -10.18 -1.97
N THR A 514 -32.16 -10.69 -1.60
CA THR A 514 -33.45 -10.27 -2.20
C THR A 514 -33.62 -8.75 -2.03
N PRO A 515 -33.89 -7.98 -3.09
CA PRO A 515 -34.17 -6.55 -2.98
C PRO A 515 -35.36 -6.28 -2.07
N GLY A 516 -35.24 -5.24 -1.24
CA GLY A 516 -36.29 -4.86 -0.28
C GLY A 516 -35.83 -3.73 0.63
N VAL A 517 -36.57 -3.47 1.68
CA VAL A 517 -36.20 -2.53 2.73
C VAL A 517 -35.29 -3.24 3.71
N LEU A 518 -33.99 -2.94 3.65
CA LEU A 518 -33.03 -3.45 4.62
C LEU A 518 -33.14 -2.67 5.92
N THR A 519 -33.22 -3.39 7.02
CA THR A 519 -33.05 -2.85 8.36
C THR A 519 -31.81 -3.48 8.99
N VAL A 520 -30.94 -2.64 9.53
CA VAL A 520 -29.77 -3.03 10.31
C VAL A 520 -29.93 -2.49 11.72
N SER A 521 -29.69 -3.30 12.73
CA SER A 521 -29.72 -2.84 14.12
C SER A 521 -28.61 -3.46 14.97
N TYR A 522 -28.13 -2.71 15.93
CA TYR A 522 -27.08 -3.15 16.85
C TYR A 522 -27.20 -2.47 18.22
N PRO A 523 -26.68 -3.11 19.29
CA PRO A 523 -26.72 -2.54 20.63
C PRO A 523 -25.76 -1.35 20.75
N LEU A 524 -26.15 -0.38 21.60
CA LEU A 524 -25.30 0.71 22.08
C LEU A 524 -25.10 0.52 23.58
N GLY A 525 -24.06 -0.19 23.98
CA GLY A 525 -23.87 -0.64 25.36
C GLY A 525 -24.90 -1.64 25.79
N VAL A 526 -25.30 -1.58 27.08
CA VAL A 526 -26.20 -2.59 27.71
C VAL A 526 -27.67 -2.33 27.39
N THR A 527 -28.08 -1.08 27.33
CA THR A 527 -29.52 -0.69 27.25
C THR A 527 -29.89 0.06 26.00
N GLY A 528 -28.89 0.54 25.24
CA GLY A 528 -29.11 1.31 24.03
C GLY A 528 -29.21 0.45 22.76
N LYS A 529 -29.79 1.03 21.72
CA LYS A 529 -29.93 0.42 20.39
C LYS A 529 -29.89 1.48 19.31
N LYS A 530 -29.18 1.17 18.22
CA LYS A 530 -29.24 1.97 16.98
C LYS A 530 -29.81 1.12 15.86
N SER A 531 -30.69 1.71 15.06
CA SER A 531 -31.36 1.05 13.93
C SER A 531 -31.27 1.92 12.69
N LEU A 532 -30.95 1.31 11.57
CA LEU A 532 -30.90 1.96 10.26
C LEU A 532 -31.89 1.29 9.32
N VAL A 533 -32.69 2.09 8.60
CA VAL A 533 -33.61 1.60 7.59
C VAL A 533 -33.25 2.20 6.24
N PHE A 534 -32.90 1.36 5.29
CA PHE A 534 -32.47 1.75 3.94
C PHE A 534 -33.67 1.70 2.98
N ARG A 535 -34.25 2.88 2.67
CA ARG A 535 -35.38 3.05 1.74
C ARG A 535 -34.90 3.65 0.42
N ASP A 536 -35.77 3.72 -0.56
CA ASP A 536 -35.46 4.18 -1.93
C ASP A 536 -34.70 5.51 -2.03
N LYS A 537 -35.08 6.50 -1.23
CA LYS A 537 -34.52 7.86 -1.27
C LYS A 537 -33.99 8.34 0.08
N THR A 538 -34.13 7.53 1.12
CA THR A 538 -33.76 7.90 2.49
C THR A 538 -33.04 6.78 3.21
N ILE A 539 -32.11 7.16 4.06
CA ILE A 539 -31.56 6.29 5.11
C ILE A 539 -32.06 6.89 6.42
N GLU A 540 -32.90 6.17 7.13
CA GLU A 540 -33.47 6.57 8.40
C GLU A 540 -32.62 5.95 9.52
N VAL A 541 -32.24 6.74 10.51
CA VAL A 541 -31.47 6.30 11.67
C VAL A 541 -32.24 6.65 12.92
N ALA A 542 -32.45 5.66 13.77
CA ALA A 542 -33.07 5.81 15.08
C ALA A 542 -32.10 5.33 16.17
N ILE A 543 -31.86 6.17 17.16
CA ILE A 543 -30.99 5.92 18.30
C ILE A 543 -31.85 5.95 19.56
N GLN A 544 -31.76 4.90 20.38
CA GLN A 544 -32.27 4.82 21.73
C GLN A 544 -31.06 4.61 22.65
N HIS A 545 -30.85 5.50 23.62
CA HIS A 545 -29.69 5.45 24.49
C HIS A 545 -30.01 6.20 25.81
N ALA A 546 -29.84 5.58 26.94
CA ALA A 546 -30.07 6.24 28.22
C ALA A 546 -29.05 7.37 28.46
N GLY A 547 -29.55 8.59 28.69
CA GLY A 547 -28.73 9.79 28.97
C GLY A 547 -28.18 10.48 27.73
N HIS A 548 -27.24 11.39 27.96
CA HIS A 548 -26.68 12.23 26.90
C HIS A 548 -25.66 11.50 26.03
N PHE A 549 -25.73 11.76 24.74
CA PHE A 549 -24.79 11.27 23.75
C PHE A 549 -24.63 12.26 22.59
N THR A 550 -23.63 12.04 21.76
CA THR A 550 -23.34 12.83 20.57
C THR A 550 -23.28 11.91 19.36
N GLU A 551 -24.00 12.27 18.30
CA GLU A 551 -23.91 11.62 16.99
C GLU A 551 -22.99 12.41 16.07
N TYR A 552 -22.02 11.73 15.46
CA TYR A 552 -21.04 12.30 14.54
C TYR A 552 -21.34 11.86 13.10
N ILE A 553 -21.43 12.81 12.18
CA ILE A 553 -21.72 12.59 10.76
C ILE A 553 -20.62 13.26 9.93
N PRO A 554 -19.57 12.53 9.50
CA PRO A 554 -18.46 13.08 8.73
C PRO A 554 -18.87 13.27 7.27
N LEU A 555 -18.97 14.51 6.83
CA LEU A 555 -19.37 14.93 5.49
C LEU A 555 -18.15 15.28 4.63
N LEU A 556 -18.19 14.89 3.36
CA LEU A 556 -17.14 15.18 2.39
C LEU A 556 -17.52 16.37 1.50
N LEU A 557 -16.64 17.36 1.44
CA LEU A 557 -16.84 18.60 0.69
C LEU A 557 -15.66 18.86 -0.25
N SER A 558 -15.94 19.07 -1.53
CA SER A 558 -15.00 19.69 -2.47
C SER A 558 -14.83 21.19 -2.18
N SER A 559 -13.97 21.87 -2.93
CA SER A 559 -13.76 23.32 -2.78
C SER A 559 -14.99 24.16 -3.09
N THR A 560 -15.90 23.63 -3.91
CA THR A 560 -17.14 24.32 -4.35
C THR A 560 -18.36 23.94 -3.51
N ASP A 561 -18.24 22.93 -2.66
CA ASP A 561 -19.35 22.44 -1.84
C ASP A 561 -19.47 23.24 -0.53
N SER A 562 -20.68 23.28 0.02
CA SER A 562 -20.97 23.90 1.31
C SER A 562 -21.93 23.06 2.14
N VAL A 563 -21.81 23.17 3.46
CA VAL A 563 -22.78 22.57 4.40
C VAL A 563 -23.23 23.63 5.40
N ASN A 564 -24.54 23.71 5.63
CA ASN A 564 -25.14 24.66 6.55
C ASN A 564 -26.33 24.06 7.29
N ILE A 565 -26.56 24.44 8.52
CA ILE A 565 -27.80 24.23 9.25
C ILE A 565 -28.75 25.35 8.80
N VAL A 566 -29.80 24.99 8.07
CA VAL A 566 -30.72 25.94 7.44
C VAL A 566 -31.97 26.24 8.29
N SER A 567 -32.29 25.35 9.21
CA SER A 567 -33.35 25.50 10.20
C SER A 567 -33.14 24.51 11.35
N PRO A 568 -33.80 24.68 12.51
CA PRO A 568 -33.87 23.63 13.51
C PRO A 568 -34.29 22.31 12.87
N GLY A 569 -33.54 21.22 13.14
CA GLY A 569 -33.81 19.90 12.58
C GLY A 569 -33.37 19.68 11.14
N LYS A 570 -32.65 20.61 10.48
CA LYS A 570 -32.24 20.43 9.09
C LYS A 570 -30.88 21.03 8.76
N ALA A 571 -29.94 20.18 8.33
CA ALA A 571 -28.70 20.56 7.66
C ALA A 571 -28.74 20.20 6.18
N VAL A 572 -28.15 21.05 5.34
CA VAL A 572 -28.06 20.86 3.88
C VAL A 572 -26.62 20.90 3.44
N LEU A 573 -26.17 19.79 2.85
CA LEU A 573 -24.91 19.73 2.11
C LEU A 573 -25.22 19.99 0.62
N LYS A 574 -24.72 21.09 0.10
CA LYS A 574 -24.83 21.47 -1.32
C LYS A 574 -23.63 20.98 -2.08
N LYS A 575 -23.84 20.16 -3.09
CA LYS A 575 -22.82 19.66 -4.00
C LYS A 575 -23.21 20.00 -5.45
N ALA A 576 -22.22 20.02 -6.35
CA ALA A 576 -22.45 20.35 -7.76
C ALA A 576 -23.52 19.46 -8.42
N GLY A 577 -23.69 18.22 -7.99
CA GLY A 577 -24.63 17.25 -8.56
C GLY A 577 -25.94 17.05 -7.80
N GLY A 578 -26.24 17.86 -6.78
CA GLY A 578 -27.47 17.76 -5.97
C GLY A 578 -27.28 18.13 -4.51
N ASN A 579 -28.39 18.23 -3.79
CA ASN A 579 -28.39 18.54 -2.37
C ASN A 579 -28.62 17.27 -1.54
N ILE A 580 -27.86 17.13 -0.47
CA ILE A 580 -28.07 16.11 0.54
C ILE A 580 -28.62 16.79 1.78
N ASN A 581 -29.86 16.44 2.17
CA ASN A 581 -30.46 16.91 3.40
C ASN A 581 -30.24 15.90 4.51
N VAL A 582 -29.72 16.37 5.64
CA VAL A 582 -29.73 15.64 6.92
C VAL A 582 -30.85 16.25 7.74
N ILE A 583 -31.92 15.48 7.94
CA ILE A 583 -33.11 15.89 8.71
C ILE A 583 -33.02 15.17 10.06
N TYR A 584 -33.11 15.89 11.15
CA TYR A 584 -33.00 15.36 12.51
C TYR A 584 -34.07 15.98 13.42
N ASP A 585 -34.26 15.43 14.61
CA ASP A 585 -35.25 15.91 15.57
C ASP A 585 -35.01 17.41 15.85
N ALA A 586 -36.03 18.24 15.64
CA ALA A 586 -35.93 19.69 15.64
C ALA A 586 -35.54 20.30 17.01
N ASN A 587 -35.75 19.58 18.09
CA ASN A 587 -35.33 19.95 19.43
C ASN A 587 -33.89 19.57 19.77
N ALA A 588 -33.22 18.75 18.92
CA ALA A 588 -31.83 18.39 19.10
C ALA A 588 -30.92 19.59 18.76
N LYS A 589 -29.90 19.81 19.57
CA LYS A 589 -28.85 20.78 19.26
C LYS A 589 -27.90 20.21 18.22
N ALA A 590 -27.58 21.02 17.23
CA ALA A 590 -26.63 20.58 16.20
C ALA A 590 -25.69 21.73 15.81
N HIS A 591 -24.46 21.38 15.46
CA HIS A 591 -23.48 22.31 14.92
C HIS A 591 -22.57 21.62 13.91
N ILE A 592 -21.88 22.40 13.10
CA ILE A 592 -20.92 21.89 12.11
C ILE A 592 -19.51 22.24 12.59
N LYS A 593 -18.69 21.19 12.73
CA LYS A 593 -17.27 21.29 13.11
C LYS A 593 -16.41 21.17 11.87
N GLU A 594 -15.57 22.17 11.65
CA GLU A 594 -14.50 22.07 10.66
C GLU A 594 -13.35 21.22 11.20
N THR A 595 -12.74 20.42 10.32
CA THR A 595 -11.58 19.60 10.67
C THR A 595 -10.40 19.91 9.74
N THR A 596 -9.20 19.51 10.14
CA THR A 596 -8.00 19.56 9.26
C THR A 596 -7.89 18.32 8.36
N LEU A 597 -8.81 17.36 8.51
CA LEU A 597 -8.78 16.09 7.80
C LEU A 597 -9.20 16.25 6.34
N LYS A 598 -8.61 15.43 5.50
CA LYS A 598 -8.91 15.36 4.06
C LYS A 598 -9.13 13.92 3.62
N SER A 599 -10.01 13.75 2.66
CA SER A 599 -10.19 12.53 1.88
C SER A 599 -9.84 12.86 0.42
N GLY A 600 -8.61 12.53 0.01
CA GLY A 600 -8.08 12.99 -1.27
C GLY A 600 -8.11 14.53 -1.38
N ARG A 601 -8.86 15.05 -2.34
CA ARG A 601 -9.04 16.50 -2.54
C ARG A 601 -10.21 17.10 -1.75
N GLN A 602 -11.00 16.28 -1.07
CA GLN A 602 -12.18 16.74 -0.31
C GLN A 602 -11.81 17.03 1.15
N ARG A 603 -12.42 18.06 1.74
CA ARG A 603 -12.36 18.38 3.16
C ARG A 603 -13.35 17.49 3.92
N VAL A 604 -13.01 17.15 5.16
CA VAL A 604 -13.93 16.50 6.09
C VAL A 604 -14.50 17.54 7.04
N MET A 605 -15.82 17.71 7.02
CA MET A 605 -16.56 18.48 8.02
C MET A 605 -17.52 17.56 8.77
N VAL A 606 -17.72 17.80 10.03
CA VAL A 606 -18.56 16.92 10.87
C VAL A 606 -19.80 17.67 11.32
N LEU A 607 -20.96 17.16 10.91
CA LEU A 607 -22.22 17.53 11.54
C LEU A 607 -22.33 16.77 12.83
N ILE A 608 -22.41 17.48 13.94
CA ILE A 608 -22.51 16.96 15.31
C ILE A 608 -23.93 17.24 15.79
N ILE A 609 -24.63 16.19 16.28
CA ILE A 609 -25.99 16.29 16.82
C ILE A 609 -25.96 15.77 18.26
N GLU A 610 -26.39 16.58 19.21
CA GLU A 610 -26.52 16.21 20.62
C GLU A 610 -27.89 15.57 20.85
N GLY A 611 -27.90 14.36 21.40
CA GLY A 611 -29.09 13.60 21.74
C GLY A 611 -29.20 13.31 23.26
N SER A 612 -30.41 13.10 23.74
CA SER A 612 -30.68 12.56 25.06
C SER A 612 -31.82 11.56 24.96
N ASP A 613 -31.58 10.37 25.42
CA ASP A 613 -32.48 9.21 25.43
C ASP A 613 -32.91 8.70 24.06
N ASN A 614 -33.25 9.60 23.13
CA ASN A 614 -33.63 9.26 21.77
C ASN A 614 -33.14 10.33 20.78
N LEU A 615 -32.80 9.89 19.56
CA LEU A 615 -32.52 10.76 18.43
C LEU A 615 -32.89 10.05 17.15
N ASN A 616 -33.65 10.74 16.29
CA ASN A 616 -33.94 10.29 14.95
C ASN A 616 -33.32 11.26 13.93
N TYR A 617 -32.70 10.70 12.91
CA TYR A 617 -32.28 11.50 11.77
C TYR A 617 -32.33 10.70 10.46
N SER A 618 -32.30 11.39 9.35
CA SER A 618 -32.31 10.76 8.04
C SER A 618 -31.44 11.50 7.03
N PHE A 619 -30.86 10.74 6.10
CA PHE A 619 -30.25 11.29 4.88
C PHE A 619 -31.24 11.23 3.75
N ARG A 620 -31.38 12.33 2.98
CA ARG A 620 -32.20 12.40 1.78
C ARG A 620 -31.47 13.14 0.68
N VAL A 621 -31.25 12.47 -0.44
CA VAL A 621 -30.65 13.10 -1.64
C VAL A 621 -31.77 13.67 -2.52
N GLN A 622 -31.61 14.94 -2.99
CA GLN A 622 -32.53 15.66 -3.84
C GLN A 622 -31.89 16.10 -5.15
#